data_e07ca68ece9f34b0b4e4deef636ff6ec
#
_entry.id   e07ca68ece9f34b0b4e4deef636ff6ec
#
_cell.length_a   1.000
_cell.length_b   1.000
_cell.length_c   1.000
_cell.angle_alpha   90.00
_cell.angle_beta   90.00
_cell.angle_gamma   90.00
#
_symmetry.space_group_name_H-M   'P 1'
#
loop_
_entity.id
_entity.type
_entity.pdbx_description
1 polymer ?
#
loop_
_entity_poly.entity_id
_entity_poly.type
_entity_poly.pdbx_seq_one_letter_code
_entity_poly.pdbx_strand_id
1 'polypeptide(L)'
;RDLVRSRGLGDVYKRQSKSSELALKTLFKQLQNQPRTKEGVYWHKAIYANQVWLDGIFMGLPFYCNYAVQNLKPKKAKKILDDAVDQIVKTDLRTYDEKTQLWKHAWDETHSQFWANKEDGKSQHTWARALGWYVMAMTECLDAMPEDYARRGEIITLLNKAMKSVVKYQDKKTGVWYDVMDVKDPRNYLESTASSMFAYVLLKGYRKGYLGKEYQEAGIKAYEGILNNFIQVNPDKTISLTRCCAVSGLGPGPGPYVKKPNFKRDGSFDYYMSEPIRDNDAKGVGPFIWASLEMEMQGLNK
;
A
#
# COMPACT_ATOMS: atom_id res chain seq x y z
N ARG A 1 -11.49 -7.25 37.81
CA ARG A 1 -10.90 -5.93 37.38
C ARG A 1 -10.75 -5.83 35.88
N ASP A 2 -10.43 -6.90 35.18
CA ASP A 2 -10.23 -6.91 33.72
C ASP A 2 -11.54 -6.82 32.92
N LEU A 3 -12.65 -7.32 33.46
CA LEU A 3 -13.99 -7.19 32.88
C LEU A 3 -14.49 -5.73 32.81
N VAL A 4 -14.04 -4.87 33.73
CA VAL A 4 -14.41 -3.44 33.72
C VAL A 4 -13.64 -2.67 32.63
N ARG A 5 -12.37 -3.04 32.39
CA ARG A 5 -11.56 -2.45 31.30
C ARG A 5 -12.08 -2.88 29.91
N SER A 6 -12.46 -4.14 29.77
CA SER A 6 -13.08 -4.66 28.53
C SER A 6 -14.41 -3.97 28.23
N ARG A 7 -15.23 -3.65 29.25
CA ARG A 7 -16.47 -2.87 29.08
C ARG A 7 -16.20 -1.45 28.60
N GLY A 8 -15.15 -0.79 29.11
CA GLY A 8 -14.78 0.56 28.68
C GLY A 8 -14.39 0.65 27.21
N LEU A 9 -13.62 -0.33 26.68
CA LEU A 9 -13.30 -0.44 25.26
C LEU A 9 -14.54 -0.79 24.42
N GLY A 10 -15.40 -1.70 24.88
CA GLY A 10 -16.67 -2.02 24.23
C GLY A 10 -17.61 -0.81 24.14
N ASP A 11 -17.63 0.07 25.14
CA ASP A 11 -18.41 1.29 25.13
C ASP A 11 -17.83 2.36 24.19
N VAL A 12 -16.52 2.44 24.03
CA VAL A 12 -15.87 3.30 23.01
C VAL A 12 -16.26 2.85 21.60
N TYR A 13 -16.27 1.55 21.32
CA TYR A 13 -16.74 1.00 20.05
C TYR A 13 -18.26 1.13 19.86
N LYS A 14 -19.07 1.04 20.90
CA LYS A 14 -20.52 1.20 20.84
C LYS A 14 -20.97 2.66 20.77
N ARG A 15 -20.15 3.60 21.20
CA ARG A 15 -20.36 5.04 21.01
C ARG A 15 -19.79 5.50 19.67
N GLN A 16 -20.20 4.87 18.58
CA GLN A 16 -20.09 5.56 17.30
C GLN A 16 -20.95 6.82 17.42
N SER A 17 -20.32 7.97 17.59
CA SER A 17 -21.02 9.22 17.62
C SER A 17 -21.76 9.39 16.29
N LYS A 18 -22.89 10.09 16.27
CA LYS A 18 -23.60 10.45 15.04
C LYS A 18 -22.65 11.06 13.99
N SER A 19 -21.61 11.75 14.45
CA SER A 19 -20.56 12.33 13.61
C SER A 19 -19.72 11.26 12.91
N SER A 20 -19.32 10.18 13.60
CA SER A 20 -18.56 9.07 13.01
C SER A 20 -19.39 8.33 11.96
N GLU A 21 -20.66 8.08 12.25
CA GLU A 21 -21.57 7.44 11.29
C GLU A 21 -21.78 8.31 10.04
N LEU A 22 -21.94 9.61 10.23
CA LEU A 22 -22.05 10.57 9.12
C LEU A 22 -20.75 10.58 8.28
N ALA A 23 -19.57 10.58 8.92
CA ALA A 23 -18.28 10.53 8.24
C ALA A 23 -18.13 9.27 7.39
N LEU A 24 -18.44 8.09 7.94
CA LEU A 24 -18.40 6.82 7.20
C LEU A 24 -19.33 6.82 5.99
N LYS A 25 -20.58 7.28 6.16
CA LYS A 25 -21.55 7.40 5.04
C LYS A 25 -21.06 8.38 3.98
N THR A 26 -20.47 9.49 4.39
CA THR A 26 -19.95 10.52 3.48
C THR A 26 -18.79 9.98 2.65
N LEU A 27 -17.83 9.30 3.29
CA LEU A 27 -16.70 8.68 2.59
C LEU A 27 -17.14 7.57 1.64
N PHE A 28 -18.10 6.73 2.06
CA PHE A 28 -18.63 5.70 1.19
C PHE A 28 -19.33 6.30 -0.04
N LYS A 29 -20.16 7.35 0.14
CA LYS A 29 -20.81 8.07 -0.95
C LYS A 29 -19.77 8.73 -1.87
N GLN A 30 -18.68 9.27 -1.32
CA GLN A 30 -17.57 9.82 -2.11
C GLN A 30 -16.98 8.76 -3.04
N LEU A 31 -16.69 7.55 -2.54
CA LEU A 31 -16.14 6.46 -3.36
C LEU A 31 -17.13 5.99 -4.43
N GLN A 32 -18.44 5.97 -4.13
CA GLN A 32 -19.46 5.65 -5.15
C GLN A 32 -19.48 6.65 -6.31
N ASN A 33 -19.10 7.90 -6.07
CA ASN A 33 -19.05 8.98 -7.05
C ASN A 33 -17.63 9.33 -7.52
N GLN A 34 -16.61 8.59 -7.06
CA GLN A 34 -15.22 8.81 -7.51
C GLN A 34 -15.15 8.62 -9.02
N PRO A 35 -14.57 9.57 -9.77
CA PRO A 35 -14.35 9.43 -11.20
C PRO A 35 -13.55 8.15 -11.51
N ARG A 36 -13.85 7.56 -12.67
CA ARG A 36 -13.23 6.29 -13.10
C ARG A 36 -12.70 6.39 -14.52
N THR A 37 -11.72 5.56 -14.82
CA THR A 37 -11.30 5.26 -16.17
C THR A 37 -12.43 4.60 -16.96
N LYS A 38 -12.30 4.52 -18.28
CA LYS A 38 -13.25 3.78 -19.14
C LYS A 38 -13.38 2.31 -18.72
N GLU A 39 -12.33 1.74 -18.15
CA GLU A 39 -12.32 0.37 -17.65
C GLU A 39 -12.95 0.24 -16.24
N GLY A 40 -13.31 1.34 -15.61
CA GLY A 40 -14.01 1.37 -14.32
C GLY A 40 -13.11 1.42 -13.08
N VAL A 41 -11.79 1.59 -13.22
CA VAL A 41 -10.87 1.79 -12.10
C VAL A 41 -10.94 3.25 -11.62
N TYR A 42 -10.89 3.47 -10.32
CA TYR A 42 -10.87 4.83 -9.77
C TYR A 42 -9.68 5.64 -10.27
N TRP A 43 -9.92 6.88 -10.65
CA TRP A 43 -8.83 7.85 -10.72
C TRP A 43 -8.19 8.00 -9.35
N HIS A 44 -6.88 8.09 -9.32
CA HIS A 44 -6.15 8.24 -8.06
C HIS A 44 -6.69 9.42 -7.22
N LYS A 45 -6.96 10.55 -7.87
CA LYS A 45 -7.63 11.73 -7.31
C LYS A 45 -8.44 12.41 -8.40
N ALA A 46 -9.47 13.18 -8.03
CA ALA A 46 -10.26 13.93 -8.99
C ALA A 46 -9.42 14.86 -9.88
N ILE A 47 -8.32 15.41 -9.35
CA ILE A 47 -7.39 16.28 -10.08
C ILE A 47 -6.42 15.52 -11.00
N TYR A 48 -6.33 14.20 -10.89
CA TYR A 48 -5.50 13.32 -11.73
C TYR A 48 -6.40 12.51 -12.67
N ALA A 49 -7.04 13.23 -13.60
CA ALA A 49 -7.99 12.64 -14.54
C ALA A 49 -7.35 11.48 -15.32
N ASN A 50 -8.09 10.37 -15.44
CA ASN A 50 -7.71 9.18 -16.19
C ASN A 50 -6.45 8.45 -15.68
N GLN A 51 -5.98 8.74 -14.47
CA GLN A 51 -4.77 8.15 -13.90
C GLN A 51 -5.09 7.15 -12.79
N VAL A 52 -4.55 5.95 -12.90
CA VAL A 52 -4.56 4.91 -11.87
C VAL A 52 -3.17 4.83 -11.25
N TRP A 53 -3.07 5.05 -9.95
CA TRP A 53 -1.84 4.88 -9.19
C TRP A 53 -2.06 3.76 -8.17
N LEU A 54 -1.04 2.95 -7.93
CA LEU A 54 -1.09 1.86 -6.96
C LEU A 54 -1.54 2.33 -5.57
N ASP A 55 -1.10 3.53 -5.18
CA ASP A 55 -1.50 4.20 -3.93
C ASP A 55 -3.02 4.34 -3.78
N GLY A 56 -3.70 4.74 -4.85
CA GLY A 56 -5.14 4.97 -4.86
C GLY A 56 -5.95 3.71 -4.56
N ILE A 57 -5.43 2.56 -4.92
CA ILE A 57 -6.07 1.27 -4.66
C ILE A 57 -6.17 1.03 -3.15
N PHE A 58 -5.10 1.28 -2.39
CA PHE A 58 -5.14 1.19 -0.93
C PHE A 58 -6.03 2.26 -0.29
N MET A 59 -5.98 3.48 -0.79
CA MET A 59 -6.74 4.59 -0.20
C MET A 59 -8.25 4.41 -0.31
N GLY A 60 -8.73 3.63 -1.29
CA GLY A 60 -10.15 3.43 -1.54
C GLY A 60 -10.68 2.06 -1.15
N LEU A 61 -10.09 1.00 -1.67
CA LEU A 61 -10.72 -0.33 -1.69
C LEU A 61 -10.86 -1.01 -0.32
N PRO A 62 -9.88 -1.00 0.60
CA PRO A 62 -10.05 -1.61 1.91
C PRO A 62 -11.23 -1.02 2.69
N PHE A 63 -11.35 0.30 2.71
CA PHE A 63 -12.49 0.96 3.34
C PHE A 63 -13.81 0.61 2.62
N TYR A 64 -13.81 0.61 1.28
CA TYR A 64 -14.98 0.31 0.45
C TYR A 64 -15.53 -1.09 0.70
N CYS A 65 -14.64 -2.11 0.76
CA CYS A 65 -14.98 -3.49 1.09
C CYS A 65 -15.50 -3.63 2.51
N ASN A 66 -14.78 -3.10 3.51
CA ASN A 66 -15.16 -3.16 4.92
C ASN A 66 -16.51 -2.51 5.17
N TYR A 67 -16.72 -1.30 4.65
CA TYR A 67 -18.00 -0.62 4.79
C TYR A 67 -19.14 -1.44 4.20
N ALA A 68 -18.94 -2.00 3.00
CA ALA A 68 -19.97 -2.76 2.31
C ALA A 68 -20.38 -4.01 3.10
N VAL A 69 -19.42 -4.78 3.59
CA VAL A 69 -19.70 -6.01 4.35
C VAL A 69 -20.40 -5.71 5.67
N GLN A 70 -20.00 -4.64 6.36
CA GLN A 70 -20.55 -4.29 7.67
C GLN A 70 -21.92 -3.58 7.62
N ASN A 71 -22.21 -2.85 6.54
CA ASN A 71 -23.34 -1.92 6.52
C ASN A 71 -24.38 -2.19 5.42
N LEU A 72 -24.09 -3.02 4.43
CA LEU A 72 -24.99 -3.27 3.31
C LEU A 72 -25.61 -4.66 3.36
N LYS A 73 -26.78 -4.81 2.73
CA LYS A 73 -27.37 -6.14 2.52
C LYS A 73 -26.44 -7.01 1.63
N PRO A 74 -26.39 -8.34 1.83
CA PRO A 74 -25.43 -9.24 1.13
C PRO A 74 -25.35 -9.04 -0.38
N LYS A 75 -26.47 -8.92 -1.08
CA LYS A 75 -26.52 -8.69 -2.53
C LYS A 75 -25.86 -7.36 -2.96
N LYS A 76 -25.97 -6.31 -2.14
CA LYS A 76 -25.33 -5.01 -2.40
C LYS A 76 -23.84 -5.07 -2.03
N ALA A 77 -23.50 -5.69 -0.91
CA ALA A 77 -22.10 -5.90 -0.51
C ALA A 77 -21.35 -6.69 -1.59
N LYS A 78 -21.92 -7.79 -2.10
CA LYS A 78 -21.32 -8.56 -3.18
C LYS A 78 -20.97 -7.71 -4.41
N LYS A 79 -21.84 -6.80 -4.85
CA LYS A 79 -21.53 -5.91 -5.98
C LYS A 79 -20.33 -5.01 -5.73
N ILE A 80 -20.16 -4.54 -4.49
CA ILE A 80 -19.01 -3.72 -4.10
C ILE A 80 -17.73 -4.57 -4.08
N LEU A 81 -17.81 -5.80 -3.59
CA LEU A 81 -16.68 -6.72 -3.59
C LEU A 81 -16.28 -7.10 -5.02
N ASP A 82 -17.25 -7.38 -5.89
CA ASP A 82 -17.01 -7.67 -7.32
C ASP A 82 -16.28 -6.47 -7.98
N ASP A 83 -16.74 -5.25 -7.74
CA ASP A 83 -16.11 -4.02 -8.25
C ASP A 83 -14.69 -3.85 -7.72
N ALA A 84 -14.44 -4.12 -6.45
CA ALA A 84 -13.11 -4.04 -5.85
C ALA A 84 -12.13 -5.05 -6.47
N VAL A 85 -12.58 -6.30 -6.69
CA VAL A 85 -11.78 -7.31 -7.38
C VAL A 85 -11.46 -6.87 -8.81
N ASP A 86 -12.45 -6.37 -9.55
CA ASP A 86 -12.26 -5.87 -10.92
C ASP A 86 -11.22 -4.74 -10.97
N GLN A 87 -11.26 -3.81 -10.02
CA GLN A 87 -10.29 -2.73 -9.96
C GLN A 87 -8.88 -3.24 -9.67
N ILE A 88 -8.69 -4.20 -8.77
CA ILE A 88 -7.40 -4.83 -8.46
C ILE A 88 -6.86 -5.55 -9.70
N VAL A 89 -7.68 -6.38 -10.35
CA VAL A 89 -7.29 -7.14 -11.56
C VAL A 89 -6.90 -6.21 -12.71
N LYS A 90 -7.70 -5.17 -12.96
CA LYS A 90 -7.40 -4.20 -14.02
C LYS A 90 -6.16 -3.37 -13.72
N THR A 91 -5.92 -3.04 -12.45
CA THR A 91 -4.68 -2.37 -12.04
C THR A 91 -3.47 -3.26 -12.30
N ASP A 92 -3.54 -4.56 -11.98
CA ASP A 92 -2.49 -5.53 -12.33
C ASP A 92 -2.19 -5.49 -13.84
N LEU A 93 -3.20 -5.64 -14.67
CA LEU A 93 -3.05 -5.66 -16.13
C LEU A 93 -2.40 -4.38 -16.68
N ARG A 94 -2.70 -3.23 -16.10
CA ARG A 94 -2.25 -1.93 -16.62
C ARG A 94 -0.91 -1.47 -16.08
N THR A 95 -0.52 -1.93 -14.89
CA THR A 95 0.72 -1.47 -14.25
C THR A 95 1.84 -2.52 -14.22
N TYR A 96 1.53 -3.79 -14.41
CA TYR A 96 2.52 -4.85 -14.45
C TYR A 96 3.46 -4.71 -15.64
N ASP A 97 4.75 -4.85 -15.38
CA ASP A 97 5.82 -4.84 -16.38
C ASP A 97 6.49 -6.20 -16.45
N GLU A 98 6.29 -6.89 -17.57
CA GLU A 98 6.82 -8.26 -17.81
C GLU A 98 8.35 -8.33 -17.73
N LYS A 99 9.04 -7.25 -18.14
CA LYS A 99 10.50 -7.23 -18.19
C LYS A 99 11.12 -7.24 -16.79
N THR A 100 10.59 -6.43 -15.88
CA THR A 100 11.05 -6.35 -14.48
C THR A 100 10.31 -7.32 -13.58
N GLN A 101 9.14 -7.78 -13.95
CA GLN A 101 8.18 -8.54 -13.16
C GLN A 101 7.68 -7.73 -11.94
N LEU A 102 7.63 -6.41 -12.06
CA LEU A 102 7.17 -5.48 -11.05
C LEU A 102 6.00 -4.64 -11.58
N TRP A 103 5.34 -3.91 -10.68
CA TRP A 103 4.25 -2.99 -11.01
C TRP A 103 4.78 -1.56 -11.04
N LYS A 104 4.56 -0.88 -12.14
CA LYS A 104 4.92 0.53 -12.27
C LYS A 104 4.06 1.38 -11.33
N HIS A 105 4.59 2.52 -10.88
CA HIS A 105 3.93 3.38 -9.90
C HIS A 105 2.51 3.78 -10.32
N ALA A 106 2.31 4.07 -11.61
CA ALA A 106 1.02 4.49 -12.14
C ALA A 106 0.84 4.17 -13.62
N TRP A 107 -0.41 4.31 -14.08
CA TRP A 107 -0.84 4.23 -15.45
C TRP A 107 -1.76 5.40 -15.81
N ASP A 108 -1.55 6.00 -16.97
CA ASP A 108 -2.42 7.02 -17.58
C ASP A 108 -3.17 6.40 -18.76
N GLU A 109 -4.49 6.27 -18.64
CA GLU A 109 -5.36 5.70 -19.68
C GLU A 109 -5.25 6.45 -21.01
N THR A 110 -4.93 7.72 -20.97
CA THR A 110 -4.86 8.57 -22.18
C THR A 110 -3.46 8.63 -22.79
N HIS A 111 -2.44 8.12 -22.11
CA HIS A 111 -1.03 8.19 -22.47
C HIS A 111 -0.54 9.64 -22.72
N SER A 112 -1.28 10.63 -22.24
CA SER A 112 -1.03 12.04 -22.52
C SER A 112 -0.10 12.70 -21.50
N GLN A 113 -0.02 12.14 -20.30
CA GLN A 113 0.84 12.69 -19.26
C GLN A 113 2.31 12.62 -19.67
N PHE A 114 3.11 13.64 -19.30
CA PHE A 114 4.52 13.70 -19.68
C PHE A 114 5.39 12.64 -19.02
N TRP A 115 4.96 12.07 -17.88
CA TRP A 115 5.61 10.98 -17.19
C TRP A 115 5.22 9.59 -17.73
N ALA A 116 4.14 9.51 -18.52
CA ALA A 116 3.62 8.27 -19.03
C ALA A 116 4.31 7.87 -20.35
N ASN A 117 4.61 6.59 -20.47
CA ASN A 117 5.04 6.00 -21.72
C ASN A 117 3.93 6.16 -22.78
N LYS A 118 4.31 6.56 -23.99
CA LYS A 118 3.37 6.89 -25.07
C LYS A 118 2.71 5.64 -25.70
N GLU A 119 3.31 4.47 -25.54
CA GLU A 119 2.79 3.21 -26.10
C GLU A 119 1.80 2.55 -25.15
N ASP A 120 2.13 2.45 -23.85
CA ASP A 120 1.35 1.67 -22.88
C ASP A 120 0.81 2.48 -21.67
N GLY A 121 1.15 3.76 -21.55
CA GLY A 121 0.67 4.66 -20.52
C GLY A 121 1.30 4.47 -19.13
N LYS A 122 2.25 3.54 -18.96
CA LYS A 122 2.87 3.27 -17.66
C LYS A 122 3.90 4.31 -17.30
N SER A 123 4.11 4.52 -15.99
CA SER A 123 5.27 5.27 -15.49
C SER A 123 6.56 4.49 -15.66
N GLN A 124 7.72 5.20 -15.59
CA GLN A 124 9.02 4.61 -15.93
C GLN A 124 9.45 3.54 -14.92
N HIS A 125 9.29 3.80 -13.63
CA HIS A 125 9.87 2.99 -12.55
C HIS A 125 8.83 2.42 -11.60
N THR A 126 9.27 1.40 -10.84
CA THR A 126 8.56 0.86 -9.69
C THR A 126 9.03 1.55 -8.42
N TRP A 127 8.21 2.45 -7.90
CA TRP A 127 8.41 3.02 -6.58
C TRP A 127 7.94 2.01 -5.51
N ALA A 128 8.85 1.62 -4.63
CA ALA A 128 8.61 0.54 -3.66
C ALA A 128 7.38 0.80 -2.80
N ARG A 129 7.17 2.03 -2.31
CA ARG A 129 6.01 2.37 -1.48
C ARG A 129 4.69 2.28 -2.24
N ALA A 130 4.64 2.62 -3.52
CA ALA A 130 3.43 2.45 -4.31
C ALA A 130 3.05 0.97 -4.42
N LEU A 131 4.04 0.09 -4.71
CA LEU A 131 3.81 -1.35 -4.69
C LEU A 131 3.43 -1.84 -3.29
N GLY A 132 4.05 -1.30 -2.24
CA GLY A 132 3.69 -1.57 -0.84
C GLY A 132 2.20 -1.28 -0.56
N TRP A 133 1.69 -0.14 -0.99
CA TRP A 133 0.26 0.17 -0.88
C TRP A 133 -0.61 -0.84 -1.63
N TYR A 134 -0.21 -1.24 -2.83
CA TYR A 134 -0.99 -2.18 -3.64
C TYR A 134 -1.12 -3.56 -2.99
N VAL A 135 -0.01 -4.12 -2.48
CA VAL A 135 -0.06 -5.42 -1.82
C VAL A 135 -0.78 -5.36 -0.46
N MET A 136 -0.67 -4.25 0.27
CA MET A 136 -1.48 -4.00 1.46
C MET A 136 -2.97 -3.91 1.11
N ALA A 137 -3.34 -3.23 0.01
CA ALA A 137 -4.73 -3.16 -0.42
C ALA A 137 -5.33 -4.55 -0.66
N MET A 138 -4.62 -5.43 -1.36
CA MET A 138 -5.05 -6.81 -1.58
C MET A 138 -5.24 -7.56 -0.25
N THR A 139 -4.30 -7.43 0.67
CA THR A 139 -4.33 -8.09 1.99
C THR A 139 -5.50 -7.61 2.83
N GLU A 140 -5.74 -6.30 2.91
CA GLU A 140 -6.84 -5.73 3.69
C GLU A 140 -8.22 -5.96 3.05
N CYS A 141 -8.30 -6.01 1.72
CA CYS A 141 -9.53 -6.41 1.03
C CYS A 141 -9.87 -7.87 1.31
N LEU A 142 -8.87 -8.78 1.31
CA LEU A 142 -9.08 -10.18 1.66
C LEU A 142 -9.59 -10.37 3.08
N ASP A 143 -9.11 -9.57 4.04
CA ASP A 143 -9.61 -9.61 5.42
C ASP A 143 -11.08 -9.16 5.53
N ALA A 144 -11.49 -8.21 4.70
CA ALA A 144 -12.88 -7.72 4.67
C ALA A 144 -13.83 -8.70 3.97
N MET A 145 -13.35 -9.49 3.03
CA MET A 145 -14.17 -10.41 2.23
C MET A 145 -14.56 -11.65 3.02
N PRO A 146 -15.82 -12.11 2.98
CA PRO A 146 -16.22 -13.40 3.55
C PRO A 146 -15.34 -14.55 3.00
N GLU A 147 -15.07 -15.57 3.83
CA GLU A 147 -14.21 -16.69 3.42
C GLU A 147 -14.77 -17.47 2.23
N ASP A 148 -16.09 -17.55 2.12
CA ASP A 148 -16.82 -18.21 1.04
C ASP A 148 -17.05 -17.33 -0.20
N TYR A 149 -16.52 -16.10 -0.20
CA TYR A 149 -16.67 -15.22 -1.37
C TYR A 149 -15.91 -15.77 -2.57
N ALA A 150 -16.62 -16.08 -3.64
CA ALA A 150 -16.13 -16.86 -4.77
C ALA A 150 -14.89 -16.30 -5.47
N ARG A 151 -14.69 -14.96 -5.46
CA ARG A 151 -13.57 -14.30 -6.16
C ARG A 151 -12.34 -14.02 -5.28
N ARG A 152 -12.32 -14.50 -4.03
CA ARG A 152 -11.11 -14.38 -3.18
C ARG A 152 -9.86 -14.95 -3.83
N GLY A 153 -10.00 -16.08 -4.52
CA GLY A 153 -8.90 -16.77 -5.20
C GLY A 153 -8.18 -15.91 -6.23
N GLU A 154 -8.89 -14.99 -6.91
CA GLU A 154 -8.28 -14.06 -7.86
C GLU A 154 -7.29 -13.13 -7.15
N ILE A 155 -7.68 -12.53 -6.02
CA ILE A 155 -6.79 -11.63 -5.25
C ILE A 155 -5.64 -12.41 -4.64
N ILE A 156 -5.88 -13.62 -4.10
CA ILE A 156 -4.82 -14.47 -3.53
C ILE A 156 -3.78 -14.80 -4.61
N THR A 157 -4.21 -15.11 -5.83
CA THR A 157 -3.31 -15.39 -6.96
C THR A 157 -2.45 -14.16 -7.30
N LEU A 158 -3.06 -12.97 -7.38
CA LEU A 158 -2.34 -11.73 -7.64
C LEU A 158 -1.39 -11.35 -6.51
N LEU A 159 -1.80 -11.55 -5.25
CA LEU A 159 -0.95 -11.32 -4.08
C LEU A 159 0.28 -12.23 -4.12
N ASN A 160 0.12 -13.52 -4.43
CA ASN A 160 1.24 -14.46 -4.57
C ASN A 160 2.18 -14.04 -5.72
N LYS A 161 1.63 -13.64 -6.88
CA LYS A 161 2.41 -13.10 -8.00
C LYS A 161 3.25 -11.89 -7.56
N ALA A 162 2.63 -10.94 -6.84
CA ALA A 162 3.30 -9.73 -6.39
C ALA A 162 4.36 -10.03 -5.32
N MET A 163 4.05 -10.86 -4.33
CA MET A 163 4.99 -11.16 -3.25
C MET A 163 6.17 -12.01 -3.73
N LYS A 164 5.99 -12.86 -4.73
CA LYS A 164 7.09 -13.55 -5.41
C LYS A 164 8.09 -12.54 -5.99
N SER A 165 7.59 -11.50 -6.65
CA SER A 165 8.44 -10.44 -7.20
C SER A 165 9.07 -9.60 -6.09
N VAL A 166 8.31 -9.21 -5.06
CA VAL A 166 8.83 -8.46 -3.92
C VAL A 166 10.00 -9.20 -3.28
N VAL A 167 9.87 -10.50 -2.98
CA VAL A 167 10.96 -11.32 -2.40
C VAL A 167 12.16 -11.45 -3.33
N LYS A 168 11.94 -11.54 -4.64
CA LYS A 168 13.05 -11.54 -5.64
C LYS A 168 13.92 -10.28 -5.55
N TYR A 169 13.33 -9.13 -5.24
CA TYR A 169 14.02 -7.85 -5.12
C TYR A 169 14.44 -7.50 -3.69
N GLN A 170 14.22 -8.38 -2.71
CA GLN A 170 14.70 -8.20 -1.34
C GLN A 170 16.22 -8.17 -1.33
N ASP A 171 16.85 -7.16 -0.77
CA ASP A 171 18.31 -7.09 -0.63
C ASP A 171 18.81 -8.24 0.24
N LYS A 172 19.73 -9.03 -0.30
CA LYS A 172 20.18 -10.26 0.34
C LYS A 172 20.95 -10.02 1.64
N LYS A 173 21.64 -8.88 1.73
CA LYS A 173 22.49 -8.53 2.87
C LYS A 173 21.66 -7.94 4.02
N THR A 174 20.77 -7.03 3.70
CA THR A 174 20.03 -6.25 4.71
C THR A 174 18.60 -6.78 4.98
N GLY A 175 18.02 -7.54 4.04
CA GLY A 175 16.67 -8.05 4.16
C GLY A 175 15.57 -7.03 3.83
N VAL A 176 15.89 -5.80 3.46
CA VAL A 176 14.96 -4.71 3.16
C VAL A 176 15.02 -4.32 1.68
N TRP A 177 14.30 -3.29 1.26
CA TRP A 177 14.19 -2.90 -0.15
C TRP A 177 14.65 -1.47 -0.40
N TYR A 178 15.14 -1.25 -1.62
CA TYR A 178 15.46 0.08 -2.15
C TYR A 178 14.19 0.86 -2.54
N ASP A 179 14.27 2.19 -2.50
CA ASP A 179 13.15 3.09 -2.82
C ASP A 179 12.62 2.90 -4.26
N VAL A 180 13.53 2.79 -5.23
CA VAL A 180 13.20 2.48 -6.63
C VAL A 180 13.66 1.05 -6.95
N MET A 181 12.71 0.13 -7.02
CA MET A 181 13.03 -1.31 -7.01
C MET A 181 13.72 -1.81 -8.26
N ASP A 182 13.46 -1.22 -9.41
CA ASP A 182 13.95 -1.64 -10.73
C ASP A 182 15.24 -0.92 -11.19
N VAL A 183 15.87 -0.16 -10.30
CA VAL A 183 17.10 0.59 -10.62
C VAL A 183 18.27 0.20 -9.71
N LYS A 184 19.38 -0.16 -10.34
CA LYS A 184 20.68 -0.39 -9.68
C LYS A 184 21.55 0.83 -9.89
N ASP A 185 21.52 1.77 -8.97
CA ASP A 185 22.33 2.99 -8.96
C ASP A 185 22.82 3.24 -7.52
N PRO A 186 24.07 3.66 -7.28
CA PRO A 186 24.58 3.91 -5.94
C PRO A 186 23.84 5.03 -5.18
N ARG A 187 23.13 5.90 -5.84
CA ARG A 187 22.27 6.92 -5.21
C ARG A 187 20.97 6.37 -4.65
N ASN A 188 20.55 5.17 -5.11
CA ASN A 188 19.35 4.52 -4.59
C ASN A 188 19.58 4.10 -3.15
N TYR A 189 18.59 4.31 -2.30
CA TYR A 189 18.71 4.06 -0.88
C TYR A 189 17.72 3.02 -0.38
N LEU A 190 18.08 2.32 0.70
CA LEU A 190 17.16 1.42 1.41
C LEU A 190 16.07 2.26 2.10
N GLU A 191 14.82 1.91 1.88
CA GLU A 191 13.67 2.73 2.28
C GLU A 191 12.80 1.99 3.31
N SER A 192 12.51 2.65 4.43
CA SER A 192 11.88 2.00 5.58
C SER A 192 10.38 1.82 5.44
N THR A 193 9.68 2.71 4.74
CA THR A 193 8.21 2.66 4.63
C THR A 193 7.76 1.44 3.83
N ALA A 194 8.29 1.28 2.63
CA ALA A 194 7.98 0.14 1.78
C ALA A 194 8.45 -1.18 2.42
N SER A 195 9.65 -1.17 3.04
CA SER A 195 10.16 -2.35 3.75
C SER A 195 9.22 -2.79 4.88
N SER A 196 8.65 -1.84 5.62
CA SER A 196 7.64 -2.11 6.66
C SER A 196 6.34 -2.67 6.08
N MET A 197 5.87 -2.12 4.96
CA MET A 197 4.68 -2.60 4.26
C MET A 197 4.87 -4.04 3.76
N PHE A 198 6.01 -4.33 3.14
CA PHE A 198 6.31 -5.67 2.64
C PHE A 198 6.47 -6.69 3.78
N ALA A 199 7.17 -6.34 4.86
CA ALA A 199 7.29 -7.18 6.05
C ALA A 199 5.89 -7.52 6.62
N TYR A 200 5.03 -6.52 6.79
CA TYR A 200 3.66 -6.72 7.24
C TYR A 200 2.88 -7.69 6.35
N VAL A 201 2.89 -7.47 5.03
CA VAL A 201 2.12 -8.31 4.10
C VAL A 201 2.65 -9.74 4.04
N LEU A 202 3.97 -9.94 4.09
CA LEU A 202 4.60 -11.25 4.13
C LEU A 202 4.19 -12.04 5.39
N LEU A 203 4.27 -11.41 6.55
CA LEU A 203 3.93 -12.03 7.83
C LEU A 203 2.43 -12.30 7.95
N LYS A 204 1.59 -11.29 7.69
CA LYS A 204 0.14 -11.42 7.74
C LYS A 204 -0.39 -12.41 6.71
N GLY A 205 0.12 -12.34 5.48
CA GLY A 205 -0.28 -13.23 4.40
C GLY A 205 -0.04 -14.69 4.73
N TYR A 206 1.08 -15.02 5.37
CA TYR A 206 1.34 -16.36 5.87
C TYR A 206 0.36 -16.73 7.00
N ARG A 207 0.24 -15.90 8.03
CA ARG A 207 -0.66 -16.19 9.18
C ARG A 207 -2.11 -16.40 8.75
N LYS A 208 -2.55 -15.70 7.71
CA LYS A 208 -3.91 -15.82 7.15
C LYS A 208 -4.06 -16.92 6.09
N GLY A 209 -3.00 -17.64 5.77
CA GLY A 209 -3.02 -18.70 4.77
C GLY A 209 -3.13 -18.21 3.32
N TYR A 210 -2.85 -16.93 3.05
CA TYR A 210 -2.81 -16.37 1.70
C TYR A 210 -1.48 -16.65 0.99
N LEU A 211 -0.39 -16.78 1.75
CA LEU A 211 0.98 -17.00 1.30
C LEU A 211 1.58 -18.26 1.94
N GLY A 212 2.55 -18.88 1.26
CA GLY A 212 3.28 -20.05 1.76
C GLY A 212 4.31 -19.70 2.85
N LYS A 213 4.92 -20.75 3.42
CA LYS A 213 5.88 -20.63 4.54
C LYS A 213 7.14 -19.84 4.16
N GLU A 214 7.61 -19.95 2.93
CA GLU A 214 8.76 -19.22 2.41
C GLU A 214 8.61 -17.70 2.51
N TYR A 215 7.38 -17.21 2.47
CA TYR A 215 7.08 -15.78 2.64
C TYR A 215 7.15 -15.34 4.10
N GLN A 216 6.82 -16.23 5.06
CA GLN A 216 7.03 -15.92 6.48
C GLN A 216 8.52 -15.71 6.77
N GLU A 217 9.39 -16.59 6.27
CA GLU A 217 10.84 -16.49 6.44
C GLU A 217 11.39 -15.18 5.85
N ALA A 218 10.91 -14.80 4.65
CA ALA A 218 11.26 -13.52 4.04
C ALA A 218 10.73 -12.32 4.86
N GLY A 219 9.55 -12.44 5.47
CA GLY A 219 8.96 -11.44 6.35
C GLY A 219 9.74 -11.24 7.66
N ILE A 220 10.17 -12.33 8.30
CA ILE A 220 11.03 -12.30 9.49
C ILE A 220 12.35 -11.60 9.15
N LYS A 221 13.00 -12.02 8.07
CA LYS A 221 14.25 -11.40 7.60
C LYS A 221 14.07 -9.90 7.32
N ALA A 222 12.92 -9.51 6.75
CA ALA A 222 12.60 -8.10 6.50
C ALA A 222 12.44 -7.32 7.80
N TYR A 223 11.73 -7.87 8.77
CA TYR A 223 11.53 -7.23 10.07
C TYR A 223 12.86 -7.04 10.83
N GLU A 224 13.70 -8.06 10.90
CA GLU A 224 15.07 -7.97 11.46
C GLU A 224 15.89 -6.93 10.70
N GLY A 225 15.79 -6.89 9.38
CA GLY A 225 16.42 -5.89 8.54
C GLY A 225 15.98 -4.47 8.86
N ILE A 226 14.68 -4.25 9.14
CA ILE A 226 14.15 -2.96 9.56
C ILE A 226 14.74 -2.56 10.91
N LEU A 227 14.77 -3.47 11.89
CA LEU A 227 15.34 -3.20 13.20
C LEU A 227 16.82 -2.79 13.11
N ASN A 228 17.59 -3.49 12.29
CA ASN A 228 19.04 -3.27 12.15
C ASN A 228 19.42 -2.03 11.32
N ASN A 229 18.57 -1.61 10.37
CA ASN A 229 18.96 -0.56 9.42
C ASN A 229 18.18 0.77 9.62
N PHE A 230 17.02 0.73 10.25
CA PHE A 230 16.14 1.90 10.31
C PHE A 230 15.73 2.33 11.72
N ILE A 231 15.92 1.48 12.72
CA ILE A 231 15.58 1.84 14.11
C ILE A 231 16.77 2.55 14.75
N GLN A 232 16.50 3.75 15.25
CA GLN A 232 17.43 4.53 16.06
C GLN A 232 16.85 4.70 17.47
N VAL A 233 17.62 4.31 18.47
CA VAL A 233 17.31 4.62 19.88
C VAL A 233 17.92 5.98 20.21
N ASN A 234 17.09 6.92 20.59
CA ASN A 234 17.48 8.29 20.92
C ASN A 234 18.03 8.38 22.35
N PRO A 235 18.79 9.45 22.70
CA PRO A 235 19.33 9.63 24.07
C PRO A 235 18.25 9.65 25.16
N ASP A 236 17.04 10.14 24.86
CA ASP A 236 15.88 10.13 25.75
C ASP A 236 15.12 8.80 25.82
N LYS A 237 15.69 7.74 25.22
CA LYS A 237 15.13 6.38 25.11
C LYS A 237 13.88 6.28 24.21
N THR A 238 13.51 7.31 23.48
CA THR A 238 12.51 7.20 22.41
C THR A 238 13.10 6.48 21.21
N ILE A 239 12.24 5.96 20.33
CA ILE A 239 12.64 5.23 19.13
C ILE A 239 12.24 6.06 17.91
N SER A 240 13.15 6.18 16.95
CA SER A 240 12.87 6.76 15.65
C SER A 240 12.95 5.69 14.55
N LEU A 241 11.97 5.68 13.65
CA LEU A 241 12.03 4.98 12.38
C LEU A 241 12.62 5.93 11.35
N THR A 242 13.85 5.68 10.95
CA THR A 242 14.60 6.55 10.03
C THR A 242 14.40 6.17 8.55
N ARG A 243 14.86 7.00 7.62
CA ARG A 243 14.92 6.73 6.18
C ARG A 243 13.57 6.47 5.52
N CYS A 244 12.51 7.14 5.97
CA CYS A 244 11.23 7.15 5.27
C CYS A 244 11.29 8.15 4.08
N CYS A 245 10.98 7.72 2.87
CA CYS A 245 10.70 8.65 1.77
C CYS A 245 9.53 9.56 2.18
N ALA A 246 9.72 10.88 2.11
CA ALA A 246 8.67 11.80 2.55
C ALA A 246 7.43 11.71 1.66
N VAL A 247 7.63 11.75 0.36
CA VAL A 247 6.57 11.66 -0.65
C VAL A 247 7.18 11.41 -2.02
N SER A 248 6.52 10.61 -2.85
CA SER A 248 6.75 10.63 -4.30
C SER A 248 5.42 10.68 -5.03
N GLY A 249 5.41 11.23 -6.21
CA GLY A 249 4.20 11.37 -7.02
C GLY A 249 4.54 11.58 -8.48
N LEU A 250 3.53 11.76 -9.30
CA LEU A 250 3.66 11.96 -10.74
C LEU A 250 2.81 13.16 -11.15
N GLY A 251 3.27 13.93 -12.11
CA GLY A 251 2.49 15.04 -12.65
C GLY A 251 3.07 16.42 -12.45
N PRO A 252 2.27 17.47 -12.72
CA PRO A 252 2.71 18.84 -12.48
C PRO A 252 3.12 18.95 -11.01
N GLY A 253 4.24 19.58 -10.81
CA GLY A 253 4.97 19.64 -9.54
C GLY A 253 4.14 19.85 -8.31
N PRO A 254 4.76 19.81 -7.17
CA PRO A 254 4.06 19.79 -5.91
C PRO A 254 3.18 21.03 -5.81
N GLY A 255 2.04 20.84 -5.20
CA GLY A 255 1.14 21.91 -4.82
C GLY A 255 1.88 23.01 -4.01
N PRO A 256 1.18 23.88 -3.30
CA PRO A 256 1.71 25.14 -2.74
C PRO A 256 2.92 25.00 -1.78
N TYR A 257 3.34 23.79 -1.50
CA TYR A 257 4.39 23.48 -0.51
C TYR A 257 5.82 23.35 -1.08
N VAL A 258 6.02 23.34 -2.42
CA VAL A 258 7.36 23.27 -3.00
C VAL A 258 7.67 24.54 -3.78
N LYS A 259 8.60 25.30 -3.23
CA LYS A 259 9.07 26.60 -3.75
C LYS A 259 10.01 26.49 -4.96
N LYS A 260 9.98 25.39 -5.74
CA LYS A 260 10.84 25.24 -6.93
C LYS A 260 9.97 25.39 -8.19
N PRO A 261 10.03 26.51 -8.90
CA PRO A 261 9.11 26.83 -10.01
C PRO A 261 9.16 25.86 -11.20
N ASN A 262 10.22 25.07 -11.35
CA ASN A 262 10.41 24.13 -12.47
C ASN A 262 10.49 22.65 -12.04
N PHE A 263 10.10 22.34 -10.81
CA PHE A 263 10.15 20.96 -10.33
C PHE A 263 9.01 20.14 -10.93
N LYS A 264 9.36 19.17 -11.77
CA LYS A 264 8.43 18.23 -12.36
C LYS A 264 8.61 16.85 -11.74
N ARG A 265 7.53 16.25 -11.32
CA ARG A 265 7.46 14.85 -10.91
C ARG A 265 7.28 13.96 -12.13
N ASP A 266 8.38 13.79 -12.88
CA ASP A 266 8.38 13.12 -14.18
C ASP A 266 8.52 11.59 -14.09
N GLY A 267 8.66 11.05 -12.87
CA GLY A 267 8.80 9.61 -12.66
C GLY A 267 10.17 9.06 -13.04
N SER A 268 11.14 9.91 -13.38
CA SER A 268 12.53 9.49 -13.60
C SER A 268 13.21 9.08 -12.29
N PHE A 269 14.29 8.30 -12.39
CA PHE A 269 15.08 7.94 -11.22
C PHE A 269 15.65 9.20 -10.52
N ASP A 270 16.14 10.17 -11.27
CA ASP A 270 16.64 11.43 -10.73
C ASP A 270 15.58 12.21 -9.95
N TYR A 271 14.34 12.18 -10.43
CA TYR A 271 13.21 12.73 -9.68
C TYR A 271 13.02 12.02 -8.33
N TYR A 272 12.94 10.68 -8.30
CA TYR A 272 12.75 9.94 -7.05
C TYR A 272 13.87 10.23 -6.04
N MET A 273 15.12 10.31 -6.51
CA MET A 273 16.27 10.63 -5.65
C MET A 273 16.30 12.09 -5.18
N SER A 274 15.48 12.95 -5.74
CA SER A 274 15.37 14.37 -5.34
C SER A 274 14.34 14.61 -4.22
N GLU A 275 13.49 13.61 -3.92
CA GLU A 275 12.49 13.73 -2.85
C GLU A 275 13.15 13.57 -1.47
N PRO A 276 12.70 14.34 -0.46
CA PRO A 276 13.35 14.32 0.84
C PRO A 276 13.08 13.02 1.61
N ILE A 277 14.05 12.63 2.41
CA ILE A 277 13.96 11.53 3.39
C ILE A 277 13.62 12.14 4.75
N ARG A 278 12.78 11.46 5.52
CA ARG A 278 12.33 11.86 6.85
C ARG A 278 12.42 10.72 7.85
N ASP A 279 12.50 11.10 9.11
CA ASP A 279 12.30 10.17 10.20
C ASP A 279 10.85 10.26 10.69
N ASN A 280 10.35 9.15 11.23
CA ASN A 280 9.03 9.04 11.86
C ASN A 280 7.86 9.47 10.95
N ASP A 281 7.98 9.31 9.65
CA ASP A 281 6.84 9.55 8.76
C ASP A 281 5.73 8.52 9.06
N ALA A 282 4.51 9.00 9.27
CA ALA A 282 3.37 8.15 9.66
C ALA A 282 3.08 7.02 8.65
N LYS A 283 3.44 7.22 7.37
CA LYS A 283 3.30 6.20 6.32
C LYS A 283 4.28 5.03 6.49
N GLY A 284 5.38 5.23 7.23
CA GLY A 284 6.32 4.17 7.60
C GLY A 284 6.00 3.61 8.99
N VAL A 285 5.73 4.49 9.97
CA VAL A 285 5.46 4.09 11.36
C VAL A 285 4.24 3.18 11.45
N GLY A 286 3.14 3.48 10.75
CA GLY A 286 1.94 2.65 10.76
C GLY A 286 2.20 1.20 10.32
N PRO A 287 2.71 0.96 9.11
CA PRO A 287 3.08 -0.39 8.66
C PRO A 287 4.14 -1.08 9.52
N PHE A 288 5.09 -0.34 10.10
CA PHE A 288 6.07 -0.92 11.04
C PHE A 288 5.40 -1.45 12.31
N ILE A 289 4.45 -0.70 12.89
CA ILE A 289 3.66 -1.17 14.03
C ILE A 289 2.87 -2.43 13.65
N TRP A 290 2.26 -2.45 12.47
CA TRP A 290 1.52 -3.63 12.01
C TRP A 290 2.43 -4.84 11.80
N ALA A 291 3.62 -4.66 11.23
CA ALA A 291 4.61 -5.73 11.11
C ALA A 291 5.06 -6.25 12.49
N SER A 292 5.27 -5.36 13.45
CA SER A 292 5.62 -5.72 14.83
C SER A 292 4.53 -6.55 15.51
N LEU A 293 3.26 -6.16 15.32
CA LEU A 293 2.11 -6.91 15.83
C LEU A 293 2.01 -8.31 15.18
N GLU A 294 2.32 -8.42 13.89
CA GLU A 294 2.34 -9.74 13.22
C GLU A 294 3.44 -10.64 13.77
N MET A 295 4.63 -10.10 14.08
CA MET A 295 5.70 -10.84 14.75
C MET A 295 5.24 -11.34 16.15
N GLU A 296 4.60 -10.47 16.92
CA GLU A 296 4.09 -10.82 18.26
C GLU A 296 3.01 -11.90 18.19
N MET A 297 1.99 -11.70 17.32
CA MET A 297 0.89 -12.67 17.15
C MET A 297 1.34 -14.06 16.71
N GLN A 298 2.47 -14.15 16.04
CA GLN A 298 3.04 -15.43 15.59
C GLN A 298 4.09 -15.98 16.56
N GLY A 299 4.35 -15.33 17.71
CA GLY A 299 5.36 -15.74 18.68
C GLY A 299 6.80 -15.69 18.18
N LEU A 300 7.07 -14.77 17.23
CA LEU A 300 8.36 -14.63 16.56
C LEU A 300 9.28 -13.58 17.21
N ASN A 301 8.77 -12.81 18.16
CA ASN A 301 9.57 -11.88 18.97
C ASN A 301 10.33 -12.69 20.02
N LYS A 302 11.66 -12.84 19.82
CA LYS A 302 12.57 -13.43 20.81
C LYS A 302 13.31 -12.36 21.59
#